data_00369fa5b48163fcfb0af0120a157a8f
#
_entry.id   00369fa5b48163fcfb0af0120a157a8f
#
_cell.length_a   1.000
_cell.length_b   1.000
_cell.length_c   1.000
_cell.angle_alpha   90.00
_cell.angle_beta   90.00
_cell.angle_gamma   90.00
#
_symmetry.space_group_name_H-M   'P 1'
#
loop_
_entity.id
_entity.type
_entity.pdbx_description
1 polymer ?
#
loop_
_entity_poly.entity_id
_entity_poly.type
_entity_poly.pdbx_seq_one_letter_code
_entity_poly.pdbx_strand_id
1 'polypeptide(L)'
;MKIKVFSVLFIFISFSIQAQIISKDTLKMGYTLTEKDSIFKDTIQLEEVVIAKKKLDPEAKKQFILLRNRVYKTYPYAKIASERLTMLNRGMANLKTNREKKVYFKIVENYLSNEFEANLKKLSRKQGQILVKLIHRQTGQTTFELIKTLKSGWKAFWSNTTARLFDINLKTPYVPYENNEDYFIETILLMGFESGRLMYQPSANPIDYDELNAFWKNKSNN
;
A
#
# COMPACT_ATOMS: atom_id res chain seq x y z
N MET A 1 47.65 45.79 27.29
CA MET A 1 48.02 44.36 27.46
C MET A 1 46.86 43.38 27.18
N LYS A 2 45.60 43.78 27.33
CA LYS A 2 44.41 42.88 27.10
C LYS A 2 44.13 42.55 25.63
N ILE A 3 44.44 43.43 24.68
CA ILE A 3 44.17 43.22 23.24
C ILE A 3 45.13 42.19 22.62
N LYS A 4 46.37 42.12 23.04
CA LYS A 4 47.35 41.14 22.52
C LYS A 4 47.04 39.70 22.96
N VAL A 5 46.45 39.51 24.12
CA VAL A 5 46.04 38.18 24.61
C VAL A 5 44.82 37.66 23.82
N PHE A 6 43.90 38.54 23.44
CA PHE A 6 42.72 38.20 22.66
C PHE A 6 43.09 37.80 21.21
N SER A 7 44.10 38.46 20.64
CA SER A 7 44.59 38.15 19.27
C SER A 7 45.30 36.80 19.22
N VAL A 8 46.04 36.43 20.28
CA VAL A 8 46.71 35.11 20.37
C VAL A 8 45.69 34.00 20.59
N LEU A 9 44.63 34.25 21.35
CA LEU A 9 43.56 33.30 21.58
C LEU A 9 42.77 33.02 20.26
N PHE A 10 42.56 34.04 19.43
CA PHE A 10 41.87 33.90 18.14
C PHE A 10 42.68 33.09 17.13
N ILE A 11 44.01 33.18 17.16
CA ILE A 11 44.89 32.39 16.29
C ILE A 11 44.90 30.90 16.70
N PHE A 12 44.76 30.60 18.00
CA PHE A 12 44.67 29.21 18.47
C PHE A 12 43.35 28.54 18.09
N ILE A 13 42.25 29.28 18.01
CA ILE A 13 40.94 28.74 17.62
C ILE A 13 40.87 28.42 16.11
N SER A 14 41.61 29.16 15.27
CA SER A 14 41.64 28.93 13.82
C SER A 14 42.43 27.66 13.41
N PHE A 15 43.22 27.07 14.27
CA PHE A 15 43.95 25.82 13.99
C PHE A 15 43.12 24.55 14.28
N SER A 16 41.95 24.67 14.91
CA SER A 16 41.14 23.53 15.30
C SER A 16 40.11 23.12 14.25
N ILE A 17 40.02 23.81 13.09
CA ILE A 17 39.16 23.41 11.99
C ILE A 17 39.96 22.51 11.05
N GLN A 18 40.33 21.35 11.53
CA GLN A 18 40.62 20.24 10.66
C GLN A 18 39.26 19.68 10.18
N ALA A 19 38.88 20.07 9.00
CA ALA A 19 37.80 19.38 8.30
C ALA A 19 38.17 17.89 8.26
N GLN A 20 37.48 17.07 9.02
CA GLN A 20 37.51 15.63 8.82
C GLN A 20 36.93 15.39 7.44
N ILE A 21 37.81 15.16 6.47
CA ILE A 21 37.46 14.49 5.25
C ILE A 21 36.92 13.15 5.72
N ILE A 22 35.59 13.03 5.70
CA ILE A 22 34.95 11.71 5.79
C ILE A 22 35.48 10.95 4.59
N SER A 23 36.53 10.20 4.81
CA SER A 23 36.94 9.13 3.93
C SER A 23 35.66 8.33 3.70
N LYS A 24 35.19 8.23 2.45
CA LYS A 24 34.23 7.21 2.08
C LYS A 24 34.87 5.89 2.48
N ASP A 25 34.55 5.44 3.69
CA ASP A 25 34.70 4.06 4.03
C ASP A 25 33.74 3.29 3.13
N THR A 26 34.24 2.94 1.95
CA THR A 26 33.80 1.73 1.32
C THR A 26 33.84 0.70 2.43
N LEU A 27 32.68 0.26 2.86
CA LEU A 27 32.50 -0.91 3.72
C LEU A 27 33.41 -1.99 3.15
N LYS A 28 34.61 -2.09 3.69
CA LYS A 28 35.43 -3.26 3.51
C LYS A 28 34.71 -4.37 4.26
N MET A 29 33.73 -4.98 3.60
CA MET A 29 33.30 -6.31 3.98
C MET A 29 34.57 -7.11 4.06
N GLY A 30 34.87 -7.68 5.23
CA GLY A 30 36.13 -8.26 5.63
C GLY A 30 36.56 -9.52 4.88
N TYR A 31 36.51 -9.46 3.54
CA TYR A 31 37.07 -10.45 2.66
C TYR A 31 38.36 -9.89 2.07
N THR A 32 39.49 -10.34 2.60
CA THR A 32 40.77 -10.23 1.91
C THR A 32 40.73 -11.23 0.77
N LEU A 33 40.57 -10.71 -0.46
CA LEU A 33 40.68 -11.52 -1.67
C LEU A 33 42.11 -12.03 -1.77
N THR A 34 42.31 -13.33 -1.67
CA THR A 34 43.60 -13.98 -1.94
C THR A 34 43.67 -14.32 -3.43
N GLU A 35 44.89 -14.27 -4.00
CA GLU A 35 45.16 -14.59 -5.42
C GLU A 35 44.64 -15.96 -5.88
N LYS A 36 44.15 -16.79 -4.95
CA LYS A 36 43.56 -18.11 -5.21
C LYS A 36 42.02 -18.10 -5.32
N ASP A 37 41.37 -16.96 -5.14
CA ASP A 37 39.93 -16.87 -5.32
C ASP A 37 39.57 -16.94 -6.80
N SER A 38 39.21 -18.12 -7.24
CA SER A 38 38.82 -18.44 -8.61
C SER A 38 37.51 -17.77 -9.06
N ILE A 39 36.87 -16.99 -8.18
CA ILE A 39 35.61 -16.28 -8.42
C ILE A 39 35.74 -15.26 -9.57
N PHE A 40 36.95 -14.76 -9.87
CA PHE A 40 37.16 -13.80 -10.94
C PHE A 40 37.44 -14.39 -12.32
N LYS A 41 37.46 -15.72 -12.46
CA LYS A 41 37.69 -16.35 -13.77
C LYS A 41 36.43 -16.62 -14.57
N ASP A 42 35.28 -16.65 -13.93
CA ASP A 42 33.99 -16.73 -14.60
C ASP A 42 33.38 -15.33 -14.69
N THR A 43 33.63 -14.66 -15.78
CA THR A 43 32.84 -13.50 -16.19
C THR A 43 31.44 -14.01 -16.52
N ILE A 44 30.50 -13.86 -15.59
CA ILE A 44 29.08 -14.03 -15.90
C ILE A 44 28.74 -12.92 -16.88
N GLN A 45 28.56 -13.26 -18.15
CA GLN A 45 27.98 -12.34 -19.12
C GLN A 45 26.54 -12.14 -18.72
N LEU A 46 26.27 -11.00 -18.08
CA LEU A 46 24.90 -10.54 -17.87
C LEU A 46 24.34 -10.17 -19.24
N GLU A 47 23.19 -10.75 -19.57
CA GLU A 47 22.45 -10.32 -20.75
C GLU A 47 22.18 -8.81 -20.63
N GLU A 48 22.44 -8.08 -21.71
CA GLU A 48 22.20 -6.66 -21.78
C GLU A 48 20.70 -6.40 -21.59
N VAL A 49 20.30 -5.93 -20.41
CA VAL A 49 18.93 -5.51 -20.14
C VAL A 49 18.70 -4.18 -20.84
N VAL A 50 18.20 -4.24 -22.07
CA VAL A 50 17.76 -3.03 -22.80
C VAL A 50 16.50 -2.52 -22.13
N ILE A 51 16.65 -1.55 -21.23
CA ILE A 51 15.54 -0.80 -20.65
C ILE A 51 15.02 0.16 -21.73
N ALA A 52 14.20 -0.34 -22.65
CA ALA A 52 13.46 0.49 -23.57
C ALA A 52 12.48 1.36 -22.77
N LYS A 53 12.82 2.63 -22.54
CA LYS A 53 11.86 3.64 -22.04
C LYS A 53 10.82 3.88 -23.13
N LYS A 54 9.81 2.99 -23.22
CA LYS A 54 8.63 3.28 -24.02
C LYS A 54 7.98 4.51 -23.37
N LYS A 55 8.02 5.66 -24.05
CA LYS A 55 7.34 6.87 -23.59
C LYS A 55 5.85 6.54 -23.51
N LEU A 56 5.33 6.43 -22.29
CA LEU A 56 3.89 6.30 -22.06
C LEU A 56 3.22 7.55 -22.66
N ASP A 57 2.10 7.32 -23.33
CA ASP A 57 1.22 8.42 -23.74
C ASP A 57 0.94 9.34 -22.53
N PRO A 58 1.07 10.68 -22.71
CA PRO A 58 0.84 11.64 -21.62
C PRO A 58 -0.48 11.47 -20.90
N GLU A 59 -1.55 11.12 -21.63
CA GLU A 59 -2.88 10.92 -21.05
C GLU A 59 -2.92 9.61 -20.23
N ALA A 60 -2.35 8.51 -20.74
CA ALA A 60 -2.23 7.25 -20.00
C ALA A 60 -1.43 7.44 -18.71
N LYS A 61 -0.33 8.22 -18.77
CA LYS A 61 0.45 8.57 -17.58
C LYS A 61 -0.38 9.34 -16.56
N LYS A 62 -1.16 10.33 -17.00
CA LYS A 62 -2.05 11.12 -16.15
C LYS A 62 -3.11 10.25 -15.47
N GLN A 63 -3.76 9.36 -16.22
CA GLN A 63 -4.75 8.43 -15.70
C GLN A 63 -4.14 7.48 -14.65
N PHE A 64 -2.96 6.95 -14.90
CA PHE A 64 -2.25 6.12 -13.93
C PHE A 64 -1.92 6.88 -12.64
N ILE A 65 -1.45 8.13 -12.73
CA ILE A 65 -1.15 8.97 -11.55
C ILE A 65 -2.44 9.25 -10.75
N LEU A 66 -3.55 9.53 -11.42
CA LEU A 66 -4.84 9.73 -10.77
C LEU A 66 -5.31 8.46 -10.05
N LEU A 67 -5.19 7.30 -10.69
CA LEU A 67 -5.51 6.01 -10.08
C LEU A 67 -4.61 5.75 -8.86
N ARG A 68 -3.30 5.94 -8.99
CA ARG A 68 -2.34 5.79 -7.89
C ARG A 68 -2.71 6.63 -6.68
N ASN A 69 -3.03 7.91 -6.89
CA ASN A 69 -3.40 8.81 -5.79
C ASN A 69 -4.71 8.36 -5.11
N ARG A 70 -5.65 7.81 -5.88
CA ARG A 70 -6.89 7.24 -5.32
C ARG A 70 -6.61 5.98 -4.51
N VAL A 71 -5.79 5.07 -5.01
CA VAL A 71 -5.39 3.84 -4.31
C VAL A 71 -4.67 4.18 -3.01
N TYR A 72 -3.66 5.04 -3.04
CA TYR A 72 -2.92 5.43 -1.84
C TYR A 72 -3.79 6.09 -0.77
N LYS A 73 -4.79 6.86 -1.20
CA LYS A 73 -5.75 7.49 -0.27
C LYS A 73 -6.71 6.47 0.34
N THR A 74 -7.16 5.47 -0.41
CA THR A 74 -8.22 4.54 0.03
C THR A 74 -7.67 3.29 0.70
N TYR A 75 -6.47 2.84 0.36
CA TYR A 75 -5.87 1.61 0.88
C TYR A 75 -5.81 1.54 2.42
N PRO A 76 -5.39 2.59 3.15
CA PRO A 76 -5.38 2.53 4.62
C PRO A 76 -6.76 2.26 5.20
N TYR A 77 -7.81 2.84 4.63
CA TYR A 77 -9.18 2.61 5.06
C TYR A 77 -9.65 1.19 4.73
N ALA A 78 -9.29 0.68 3.54
CA ALA A 78 -9.60 -0.69 3.15
C ALA A 78 -8.93 -1.70 4.08
N LYS A 79 -7.66 -1.49 4.43
CA LYS A 79 -6.91 -2.33 5.36
C LYS A 79 -7.62 -2.43 6.71
N ILE A 80 -7.92 -1.30 7.31
CA ILE A 80 -8.57 -1.26 8.62
C ILE A 80 -9.99 -1.84 8.54
N ALA A 81 -10.76 -1.49 7.50
CA ALA A 81 -12.11 -2.01 7.32
C ALA A 81 -12.12 -3.54 7.18
N SER A 82 -11.22 -4.10 6.36
CA SER A 82 -11.13 -5.54 6.15
C SER A 82 -10.73 -6.30 7.42
N GLU A 83 -9.77 -5.79 8.17
CA GLU A 83 -9.35 -6.37 9.46
C GLU A 83 -10.51 -6.37 10.47
N ARG A 84 -11.22 -5.25 10.60
CA ARG A 84 -12.34 -5.13 11.54
C ARG A 84 -13.53 -6.00 11.13
N LEU A 85 -13.84 -6.06 9.84
CA LEU A 85 -14.90 -6.93 9.32
C LEU A 85 -14.58 -8.41 9.55
N THR A 86 -13.34 -8.82 9.33
CA THR A 86 -12.88 -10.18 9.60
C THR A 86 -12.94 -10.50 11.09
N MET A 87 -12.48 -9.60 11.94
CA MET A 87 -12.57 -9.76 13.41
C MET A 87 -14.03 -9.85 13.89
N LEU A 88 -14.90 -9.00 13.33
CA LEU A 88 -16.32 -9.00 13.64
C LEU A 88 -16.96 -10.35 13.29
N ASN A 89 -16.71 -10.86 12.08
CA ASN A 89 -17.26 -12.14 11.63
C ASN A 89 -16.77 -13.29 12.52
N ARG A 90 -15.49 -13.32 12.87
CA ARG A 90 -14.91 -14.32 13.79
C ARG A 90 -15.53 -14.21 15.21
N GLY A 91 -15.62 -12.98 15.73
CA GLY A 91 -16.22 -12.73 17.04
C GLY A 91 -17.68 -13.17 17.10
N MET A 92 -18.46 -12.85 16.06
CA MET A 92 -19.86 -13.27 15.97
C MET A 92 -20.06 -14.78 15.87
N ALA A 93 -19.13 -15.50 15.21
CA ALA A 93 -19.20 -16.96 15.10
C ALA A 93 -19.07 -17.66 16.47
N ASN A 94 -18.33 -17.06 17.41
CA ASN A 94 -18.08 -17.60 18.74
C ASN A 94 -19.22 -17.31 19.72
N LEU A 95 -20.16 -16.42 19.39
CA LEU A 95 -21.29 -16.06 20.27
C LEU A 95 -22.46 -17.02 20.07
N LYS A 96 -22.98 -17.53 21.17
CA LYS A 96 -24.05 -18.56 21.15
C LYS A 96 -25.45 -17.96 21.01
N THR A 97 -25.69 -16.81 21.63
CA THR A 97 -27.05 -16.24 21.71
C THR A 97 -27.23 -15.05 20.75
N ASN A 98 -28.45 -14.90 20.25
CA ASN A 98 -28.81 -13.75 19.41
C ASN A 98 -28.67 -12.40 20.15
N ARG A 99 -28.83 -12.41 21.48
CA ARG A 99 -28.68 -11.22 22.32
C ARG A 99 -27.24 -10.78 22.37
N GLU A 100 -26.29 -11.68 22.61
CA GLU A 100 -24.85 -11.39 22.60
C GLU A 100 -24.39 -10.88 21.22
N LYS A 101 -24.81 -11.54 20.15
CA LYS A 101 -24.54 -11.13 18.78
C LYS A 101 -25.00 -9.70 18.51
N LYS A 102 -26.20 -9.35 19.00
CA LYS A 102 -26.76 -7.99 18.81
C LYS A 102 -26.00 -6.93 19.59
N VAL A 103 -25.59 -7.23 20.83
CA VAL A 103 -24.79 -6.33 21.67
C VAL A 103 -23.39 -6.12 21.06
N TYR A 104 -22.71 -7.20 20.72
CA TYR A 104 -21.37 -7.17 20.09
C TYR A 104 -21.39 -6.39 18.77
N PHE A 105 -22.39 -6.66 17.94
CA PHE A 105 -22.60 -5.94 16.70
C PHE A 105 -22.71 -4.43 16.93
N LYS A 106 -23.53 -4.00 17.89
CA LYS A 106 -23.73 -2.58 18.19
C LYS A 106 -22.44 -1.88 18.66
N ILE A 107 -21.60 -2.58 19.43
CA ILE A 107 -20.30 -2.06 19.86
C ILE A 107 -19.38 -1.82 18.65
N VAL A 108 -19.27 -2.80 17.75
CA VAL A 108 -18.43 -2.68 16.57
C VAL A 108 -18.97 -1.65 15.57
N GLU A 109 -20.29 -1.58 15.40
CA GLU A 109 -20.95 -0.56 14.57
C GLU A 109 -20.63 0.85 15.07
N ASN A 110 -20.80 1.10 16.35
CA ASN A 110 -20.48 2.40 16.94
C ASN A 110 -19.00 2.76 16.79
N TYR A 111 -18.10 1.80 17.01
CA TYR A 111 -16.67 2.01 16.81
C TYR A 111 -16.35 2.40 15.39
N LEU A 112 -16.83 1.64 14.41
CA LEU A 112 -16.57 1.92 12.99
C LEU A 112 -17.21 3.23 12.52
N SER A 113 -18.42 3.54 13.01
CA SER A 113 -19.08 4.81 12.70
C SER A 113 -18.25 5.98 13.21
N ASN A 114 -17.84 5.96 14.46
CA ASN A 114 -17.08 7.04 15.07
C ASN A 114 -15.70 7.23 14.40
N GLU A 115 -15.01 6.13 14.07
CA GLU A 115 -13.65 6.17 13.55
C GLU A 115 -13.60 6.54 12.05
N PHE A 116 -14.54 6.02 11.27
CA PHE A 116 -14.41 6.06 9.80
C PHE A 116 -15.46 6.88 9.07
N GLU A 117 -16.65 7.12 9.66
CA GLU A 117 -17.76 7.77 8.94
C GLU A 117 -17.37 9.14 8.37
N ALA A 118 -16.70 9.96 9.18
CA ALA A 118 -16.27 11.30 8.76
C ALA A 118 -15.25 11.25 7.60
N ASN A 119 -14.38 10.26 7.57
CA ASN A 119 -13.36 10.08 6.55
C ASN A 119 -13.95 9.46 5.27
N LEU A 120 -14.84 8.49 5.41
CA LEU A 120 -15.52 7.86 4.27
C LEU A 120 -16.43 8.85 3.54
N LYS A 121 -17.11 9.74 4.26
CA LYS A 121 -17.94 10.81 3.67
C LYS A 121 -17.14 11.81 2.80
N LYS A 122 -15.82 11.90 2.99
CA LYS A 122 -14.92 12.74 2.19
C LYS A 122 -14.42 12.07 0.92
N LEU A 123 -14.67 10.77 0.74
CA LEU A 123 -14.25 10.05 -0.45
C LEU A 123 -15.11 10.43 -1.64
N SER A 124 -14.47 10.59 -2.81
CA SER A 124 -15.20 10.72 -4.06
C SER A 124 -15.79 9.36 -4.47
N ARG A 125 -16.76 9.37 -5.38
CA ARG A 125 -17.37 8.15 -5.95
C ARG A 125 -16.33 7.15 -6.45
N LYS A 126 -15.34 7.61 -7.23
CA LYS A 126 -14.25 6.75 -7.73
C LYS A 126 -13.36 6.19 -6.61
N GLN A 127 -13.10 6.96 -5.58
CA GLN A 127 -12.38 6.47 -4.39
C GLN A 127 -13.18 5.42 -3.63
N GLY A 128 -14.49 5.61 -3.51
CA GLY A 128 -15.38 4.62 -2.90
C GLY A 128 -15.46 3.31 -3.68
N GLN A 129 -15.47 3.35 -5.02
CA GLN A 129 -15.39 2.16 -5.87
C GLN A 129 -14.09 1.39 -5.65
N ILE A 130 -12.95 2.09 -5.59
CA ILE A 130 -11.64 1.48 -5.29
C ILE A 130 -11.63 0.89 -3.87
N LEU A 131 -12.20 1.57 -2.88
CA LEU A 131 -12.32 1.05 -1.52
C LEU A 131 -13.05 -0.29 -1.48
N VAL A 132 -14.20 -0.40 -2.17
CA VAL A 132 -14.99 -1.64 -2.25
C VAL A 132 -14.17 -2.77 -2.89
N LYS A 133 -13.45 -2.50 -3.98
CA LYS A 133 -12.56 -3.47 -4.63
C LYS A 133 -11.42 -3.91 -3.70
N LEU A 134 -10.80 -2.99 -2.98
CA LEU A 134 -9.72 -3.29 -2.03
C LEU A 134 -10.21 -4.12 -0.83
N ILE A 135 -11.42 -3.88 -0.32
CA ILE A 135 -12.04 -4.73 0.71
C ILE A 135 -12.22 -6.16 0.18
N HIS A 136 -12.72 -6.33 -1.05
CA HIS A 136 -12.84 -7.65 -1.66
C HIS A 136 -11.46 -8.33 -1.82
N ARG A 137 -10.45 -7.62 -2.32
CA ARG A 137 -9.08 -8.13 -2.43
C ARG A 137 -8.57 -8.72 -1.10
N GLN A 138 -8.84 -8.04 0.00
CA GLN A 138 -8.31 -8.38 1.32
C GLN A 138 -9.14 -9.42 2.06
N THR A 139 -10.43 -9.56 1.74
CA THR A 139 -11.34 -10.46 2.46
C THR A 139 -11.83 -11.65 1.65
N GLY A 140 -11.69 -11.62 0.33
CA GLY A 140 -12.25 -12.62 -0.60
C GLY A 140 -13.78 -12.53 -0.73
N GLN A 141 -14.41 -11.57 -0.07
CA GLN A 141 -15.86 -11.38 -0.09
C GLN A 141 -16.23 -9.98 -0.56
N THR A 142 -17.31 -9.86 -1.30
CA THR A 142 -17.79 -8.54 -1.69
C THR A 142 -18.25 -7.76 -0.44
N THR A 143 -18.13 -6.43 -0.50
CA THR A 143 -18.61 -5.58 0.59
C THR A 143 -20.10 -5.84 0.88
N PHE A 144 -20.87 -6.13 -0.16
CA PHE A 144 -22.28 -6.50 -0.02
C PHE A 144 -22.47 -7.79 0.80
N GLU A 145 -21.70 -8.85 0.52
CA GLU A 145 -21.75 -10.11 1.26
C GLU A 145 -21.38 -9.93 2.72
N LEU A 146 -20.29 -9.19 2.97
CA LEU A 146 -19.85 -8.85 4.32
C LEU A 146 -20.95 -8.11 5.11
N ILE A 147 -21.64 -7.16 4.48
CA ILE A 147 -22.72 -6.41 5.11
C ILE A 147 -23.98 -7.25 5.28
N LYS A 148 -24.30 -8.12 4.33
CA LYS A 148 -25.48 -8.99 4.40
C LYS A 148 -25.45 -9.93 5.60
N THR A 149 -24.27 -10.43 5.97
CA THR A 149 -24.09 -11.27 7.16
C THR A 149 -24.27 -10.51 8.48
N LEU A 150 -24.06 -9.20 8.44
CA LEU A 150 -24.15 -8.29 9.58
C LEU A 150 -25.54 -7.64 9.63
N LYS A 151 -26.57 -8.37 10.07
CA LYS A 151 -27.98 -7.92 10.06
C LYS A 151 -28.22 -6.49 10.59
N SER A 152 -29.03 -5.72 9.85
CA SER A 152 -29.74 -4.48 10.19
C SER A 152 -28.97 -3.18 10.53
N GLY A 153 -27.96 -3.16 11.38
CA GLY A 153 -27.29 -1.91 11.78
C GLY A 153 -26.33 -1.37 10.69
N TRP A 154 -25.56 -2.25 10.06
CA TRP A 154 -24.68 -1.87 8.94
C TRP A 154 -25.44 -1.33 7.73
N LYS A 155 -26.67 -1.76 7.55
CA LYS A 155 -27.54 -1.21 6.51
C LYS A 155 -27.81 0.28 6.75
N ALA A 156 -28.00 0.68 8.01
CA ALA A 156 -28.18 2.09 8.38
C ALA A 156 -26.87 2.87 8.29
N PHE A 157 -25.73 2.31 8.73
CA PHE A 157 -24.41 2.94 8.59
C PHE A 157 -24.06 3.20 7.12
N TRP A 158 -24.16 2.18 6.27
CA TRP A 158 -23.89 2.32 4.84
C TRP A 158 -24.96 3.17 4.15
N SER A 159 -26.22 3.10 4.54
CA SER A 159 -27.28 3.97 4.02
C SER A 159 -27.01 5.45 4.30
N ASN A 160 -26.59 5.80 5.50
CA ASN A 160 -26.25 7.15 5.87
C ASN A 160 -24.93 7.64 5.25
N THR A 161 -23.95 6.73 5.11
CA THR A 161 -22.66 7.01 4.46
C THR A 161 -22.78 7.04 2.95
N THR A 162 -23.64 6.17 2.40
CA THR A 162 -23.87 6.00 0.95
C THR A 162 -24.84 7.01 0.38
N ALA A 163 -25.51 7.83 1.16
CA ALA A 163 -26.36 8.91 0.60
C ALA A 163 -25.58 9.85 -0.36
N ARG A 164 -24.25 9.92 -0.25
CA ARG A 164 -23.35 10.56 -1.23
C ARG A 164 -22.62 9.57 -2.16
N LEU A 165 -22.69 8.29 -1.87
CA LEU A 165 -22.05 7.20 -2.63
C LEU A 165 -23.07 6.38 -3.42
N PHE A 166 -24.26 6.95 -3.69
CA PHE A 166 -25.46 6.29 -4.23
C PHE A 166 -25.27 5.44 -5.48
N ASP A 167 -24.13 5.60 -6.16
CA ASP A 167 -23.83 4.85 -7.39
C ASP A 167 -22.65 3.86 -7.24
N ILE A 168 -22.26 3.51 -6.01
CA ILE A 168 -21.20 2.52 -5.80
C ILE A 168 -21.83 1.14 -5.71
N ASN A 169 -21.45 0.29 -6.65
CA ASN A 169 -21.86 -1.10 -6.62
C ASN A 169 -21.04 -1.88 -5.57
N LEU A 170 -21.65 -2.15 -4.40
CA LEU A 170 -21.02 -2.91 -3.31
C LEU A 170 -20.77 -4.39 -3.64
N LYS A 171 -21.34 -4.89 -4.77
CA LYS A 171 -21.13 -6.25 -5.29
C LYS A 171 -19.95 -6.36 -6.24
N THR A 172 -19.25 -5.25 -6.51
CA THR A 172 -18.12 -5.26 -7.43
C THR A 172 -16.99 -6.13 -6.87
N PRO A 173 -16.58 -7.20 -7.57
CA PRO A 173 -15.44 -8.01 -7.19
C PRO A 173 -14.13 -7.31 -7.58
N TYR A 174 -13.03 -7.82 -7.03
CA TYR A 174 -11.67 -7.52 -7.45
C TYR A 174 -11.14 -8.69 -8.26
N VAL A 175 -10.87 -8.47 -9.54
CA VAL A 175 -10.53 -9.54 -10.51
C VAL A 175 -9.38 -9.06 -11.42
N PRO A 176 -8.13 -9.05 -10.95
CA PRO A 176 -7.01 -8.46 -11.67
C PRO A 176 -6.66 -9.16 -12.99
N TYR A 177 -7.04 -10.42 -13.19
CA TYR A 177 -6.86 -11.13 -14.45
C TYR A 177 -7.92 -10.79 -15.52
N GLU A 178 -9.05 -10.23 -15.11
CA GLU A 178 -10.16 -9.89 -16.02
C GLU A 178 -10.29 -8.39 -16.26
N ASN A 179 -10.01 -7.58 -15.24
CA ASN A 179 -10.22 -6.14 -15.24
C ASN A 179 -8.88 -5.39 -15.24
N ASN A 180 -8.66 -4.59 -16.28
CA ASN A 180 -7.43 -3.81 -16.45
C ASN A 180 -7.21 -2.77 -15.34
N GLU A 181 -8.28 -2.15 -14.81
CA GLU A 181 -8.17 -1.23 -13.67
C GLU A 181 -7.64 -1.97 -12.42
N ASP A 182 -8.10 -3.22 -12.19
CA ASP A 182 -7.68 -4.04 -11.05
C ASP A 182 -6.22 -4.49 -11.20
N TYR A 183 -5.77 -4.80 -12.41
CA TYR A 183 -4.36 -5.02 -12.72
C TYR A 183 -3.49 -3.81 -12.35
N PHE A 184 -3.89 -2.61 -12.77
CA PHE A 184 -3.16 -1.40 -12.40
C PHE A 184 -3.22 -1.10 -10.89
N ILE A 185 -4.33 -1.42 -10.22
CA ILE A 185 -4.42 -1.31 -8.76
C ILE A 185 -3.39 -2.23 -8.11
N GLU A 186 -3.25 -3.50 -8.57
CA GLU A 186 -2.27 -4.44 -8.02
C GLU A 186 -0.84 -3.95 -8.25
N THR A 187 -0.53 -3.45 -9.45
CA THR A 187 0.77 -2.82 -9.76
C THR A 187 1.08 -1.67 -8.80
N ILE A 188 0.09 -0.80 -8.55
CA ILE A 188 0.25 0.35 -7.65
C ILE A 188 0.45 -0.10 -6.20
N LEU A 189 -0.24 -1.15 -5.76
CA LEU A 189 -0.08 -1.73 -4.43
C LEU A 189 1.32 -2.30 -4.26
N LEU A 190 1.81 -3.08 -5.22
CA LEU A 190 3.17 -3.63 -5.20
C LEU A 190 4.21 -2.52 -5.08
N MET A 191 4.15 -1.51 -5.95
CA MET A 191 5.04 -0.34 -5.88
C MET A 191 4.94 0.39 -4.52
N GLY A 192 3.75 0.45 -3.94
CA GLY A 192 3.51 1.05 -2.63
C GLY A 192 4.13 0.26 -1.49
N PHE A 193 4.09 -1.07 -1.57
CA PHE A 193 4.68 -1.98 -0.58
C PHE A 193 6.21 -1.97 -0.67
N GLU A 194 6.77 -2.09 -1.87
CA GLU A 194 8.22 -2.07 -2.11
C GLU A 194 8.86 -0.75 -1.69
N SER A 195 8.19 0.38 -1.94
CA SER A 195 8.67 1.69 -1.51
C SER A 195 8.44 2.00 -0.02
N GLY A 196 7.82 1.09 0.75
CA GLY A 196 7.45 1.31 2.15
C GLY A 196 6.36 2.37 2.36
N ARG A 197 5.72 2.85 1.29
CA ARG A 197 4.67 3.87 1.36
C ARG A 197 3.33 3.32 1.85
N LEU A 198 3.08 2.06 1.61
CA LEU A 198 1.91 1.34 2.09
C LEU A 198 2.34 0.19 2.99
N MET A 199 1.63 -0.02 4.07
CA MET A 199 1.83 -1.20 4.92
C MET A 199 1.30 -2.44 4.21
N TYR A 200 2.16 -3.44 4.04
CA TYR A 200 1.78 -4.69 3.39
C TYR A 200 0.62 -5.38 4.10
N GLN A 201 -0.31 -5.88 3.30
CA GLN A 201 -1.34 -6.83 3.71
C GLN A 201 -1.58 -7.81 2.56
N PRO A 202 -1.50 -9.13 2.81
CA PRO A 202 -1.74 -10.12 1.77
C PRO A 202 -3.18 -10.02 1.26
N SER A 203 -3.39 -10.39 0.00
CA SER A 203 -4.72 -10.61 -0.56
C SER A 203 -5.32 -11.91 -0.02
N ALA A 204 -6.64 -11.99 0.07
CA ALA A 204 -7.32 -13.21 0.49
C ALA A 204 -7.06 -14.37 -0.48
N ASN A 205 -7.05 -14.08 -1.77
CA ASN A 205 -6.61 -14.98 -2.83
C ASN A 205 -5.20 -14.58 -3.24
N PRO A 206 -4.20 -15.45 -3.12
CA PRO A 206 -2.83 -15.15 -3.54
C PRO A 206 -2.80 -14.69 -5.00
N ILE A 207 -2.06 -13.63 -5.26
CA ILE A 207 -1.87 -13.06 -6.60
C ILE A 207 -0.37 -13.13 -6.89
N ASP A 208 0.00 -13.92 -7.89
CA ASP A 208 1.34 -13.91 -8.45
C ASP A 208 1.44 -12.75 -9.44
N TYR A 209 2.27 -11.76 -9.10
CA TYR A 209 2.39 -10.57 -9.92
C TYR A 209 3.12 -10.82 -11.24
N ASP A 210 4.09 -11.73 -11.25
CA ASP A 210 4.85 -12.04 -12.47
C ASP A 210 3.94 -12.76 -13.48
N GLU A 211 3.13 -13.71 -13.01
CA GLU A 211 2.12 -14.36 -13.82
C GLU A 211 1.07 -13.36 -14.34
N LEU A 212 0.56 -12.51 -13.45
CA LEU A 212 -0.41 -11.49 -13.80
C LEU A 212 0.13 -10.50 -14.86
N ASN A 213 1.39 -10.08 -14.71
CA ASN A 213 2.04 -9.19 -15.66
C ASN A 213 2.26 -9.87 -17.02
N ALA A 214 2.70 -11.13 -17.02
CA ALA A 214 2.84 -11.94 -18.24
C ALA A 214 1.50 -12.10 -18.96
N PHE A 215 0.42 -12.39 -18.23
CA PHE A 215 -0.94 -12.48 -18.77
C PHE A 215 -1.35 -11.20 -19.52
N TRP A 216 -1.22 -10.04 -18.88
CA TRP A 216 -1.61 -8.76 -19.49
C TRP A 216 -0.70 -8.37 -20.66
N LYS A 217 0.59 -8.68 -20.59
CA LYS A 217 1.54 -8.46 -21.70
C LYS A 217 1.15 -9.27 -22.93
N ASN A 218 0.81 -10.54 -22.76
CA ASN A 218 0.35 -11.39 -23.87
C ASN A 218 -0.96 -10.90 -24.46
N LYS A 219 -1.90 -10.49 -23.59
CA LYS A 219 -3.21 -9.96 -24.02
C LYS A 219 -3.10 -8.64 -24.78
N SER A 220 -2.07 -7.82 -24.52
CA SER A 220 -1.87 -6.56 -25.24
C SER A 220 -1.18 -6.72 -26.58
N ASN A 221 -0.59 -7.88 -26.85
CA ASN A 221 0.11 -8.19 -28.12
C ASN A 221 -0.78 -8.92 -29.14
N ASN A 222 -1.95 -9.39 -28.69
CA ASN A 222 -3.01 -9.99 -29.53
C ASN A 222 -4.11 -8.96 -29.83
#